data_dd84220162f926845298a119321c0a7d
#
_entry.id   dd84220162f926845298a119321c0a7d
#
_cell.length_a   1.000
_cell.length_b   1.000
_cell.length_c   1.000
_cell.angle_alpha   90.00
_cell.angle_beta   90.00
_cell.angle_gamma   90.00
#
_symmetry.space_group_name_H-M   'P 1'
#
loop_
_entity.id
_entity.type
_entity.pdbx_description
1 polymer ?
#
loop_
_entity_poly.entity_id
_entity_poly.type
_entity_poly.pdbx_seq_one_letter_code
_entity_poly.pdbx_strand_id
1 'polypeptide(L)'
;MLRIAAPVLLAAAVALLPVSAEAQFTIKAGASFASTTESDFTPDVSNKTGFAAGIGFGFKLGSGAFALHPELLYVQKGGDLGSSGNLKIDELDVPLLAQFNLPFETLSPYLYAGPQAEFELTCKSADVDCVDSESVRWGGVLGLGVLIGKRVTGELRYNWTFNEISDQLSSKPRTILLLAGLSF
;
A
#
# COMPACT_ATOMS: atom_id res chain seq x y z
N MET A 1 -2.14 -11.89 -24.98
CA MET A 1 -1.13 -12.72 -24.33
C MET A 1 0.02 -11.94 -23.67
N LEU A 2 0.08 -10.61 -23.77
CA LEU A 2 1.18 -9.78 -23.21
C LEU A 2 0.89 -9.25 -21.78
N ARG A 3 -0.31 -9.41 -21.26
CA ARG A 3 -0.74 -8.82 -19.95
C ARG A 3 -0.31 -9.61 -18.70
N ILE A 4 0.17 -10.83 -18.85
CA ILE A 4 0.59 -11.69 -17.71
C ILE A 4 2.11 -11.61 -17.44
N ALA A 5 2.88 -11.05 -18.38
CA ALA A 5 4.34 -11.04 -18.28
C ALA A 5 4.91 -10.04 -17.25
N ALA A 6 4.23 -8.92 -17.00
CA ALA A 6 4.74 -7.88 -16.11
C ALA A 6 4.82 -8.31 -14.62
N PRO A 7 3.80 -8.95 -14.02
CA PRO A 7 3.88 -9.40 -12.63
C PRO A 7 4.88 -10.55 -12.43
N VAL A 8 5.05 -11.40 -13.45
CA VAL A 8 6.03 -12.50 -13.41
C VAL A 8 7.47 -11.96 -13.47
N LEU A 9 7.73 -10.91 -14.26
CA LEU A 9 9.04 -10.25 -14.32
C LEU A 9 9.37 -9.51 -13.02
N LEU A 10 8.41 -8.90 -12.36
CA LEU A 10 8.62 -8.24 -11.07
C LEU A 10 8.95 -9.26 -9.97
N ALA A 11 8.22 -10.38 -9.92
CA ALA A 11 8.49 -11.47 -9.00
C ALA A 11 9.86 -12.15 -9.26
N ALA A 12 10.25 -12.31 -10.53
CA ALA A 12 11.53 -12.86 -10.91
C ALA A 12 12.70 -11.92 -10.58
N ALA A 13 12.54 -10.60 -10.70
CA ALA A 13 13.55 -9.62 -10.33
C ALA A 13 13.85 -9.62 -8.82
N VAL A 14 12.86 -9.85 -7.98
CA VAL A 14 13.02 -9.97 -6.52
C VAL A 14 13.75 -11.27 -6.15
N ALA A 15 13.56 -12.35 -6.90
CA ALA A 15 14.20 -13.64 -6.65
C ALA A 15 15.69 -13.69 -7.05
N LEU A 16 16.17 -12.75 -7.86
CA LEU A 16 17.56 -12.69 -8.36
C LEU A 16 18.48 -11.79 -7.54
N LEU A 17 17.99 -11.17 -6.47
CA LEU A 17 18.86 -10.39 -5.58
C LEU A 17 19.80 -11.35 -4.83
N PRO A 18 21.13 -11.11 -4.80
CA PRO A 18 22.03 -11.92 -4.01
C PRO A 18 21.69 -11.78 -2.54
N VAL A 19 21.09 -12.82 -1.97
CA VAL A 19 20.63 -12.90 -0.58
C VAL A 19 21.84 -13.11 0.34
N SER A 20 22.72 -12.10 0.44
CA SER A 20 23.64 -11.94 1.57
C SER A 20 23.11 -10.88 2.56
N ALA A 21 21.89 -10.41 2.36
CA ALA A 21 21.28 -9.40 3.20
C ALA A 21 20.53 -10.09 4.35
N GLU A 22 20.74 -9.64 5.57
CA GLU A 22 19.85 -9.94 6.69
C GLU A 22 18.43 -9.47 6.29
N ALA A 23 17.64 -10.41 5.81
CA ALA A 23 16.24 -10.14 5.45
C ALA A 23 15.45 -9.95 6.74
N GLN A 24 14.91 -8.78 6.96
CA GLN A 24 14.04 -8.47 8.07
C GLN A 24 12.58 -8.74 7.65
N PHE A 25 11.95 -9.70 8.28
CA PHE A 25 10.54 -9.97 8.07
C PHE A 25 9.68 -9.07 8.97
N THR A 26 8.61 -8.49 8.44
CA THR A 26 7.71 -7.62 9.20
C THR A 26 6.26 -8.02 8.95
N ILE A 27 5.47 -8.12 10.01
CA ILE A 27 4.01 -8.23 9.97
C ILE A 27 3.43 -6.87 10.30
N LYS A 28 2.48 -6.38 9.51
CA LYS A 28 1.87 -5.06 9.68
C LYS A 28 0.36 -5.14 9.73
N ALA A 29 -0.26 -4.28 10.54
CA ALA A 29 -1.70 -4.09 10.57
C ALA A 29 -2.05 -2.65 10.94
N GLY A 30 -3.22 -2.18 10.53
CA GLY A 30 -3.65 -0.82 10.83
C GLY A 30 -4.95 -0.41 10.19
N ALA A 31 -5.17 0.90 10.11
CA ALA A 31 -6.36 1.51 9.54
C ALA A 31 -6.08 2.11 8.16
N SER A 32 -7.06 2.00 7.27
CA SER A 32 -7.08 2.64 5.95
C SER A 32 -8.15 3.74 5.92
N PHE A 33 -7.81 4.87 5.32
CA PHE A 33 -8.69 6.01 5.10
C PHE A 33 -8.66 6.31 3.61
N ALA A 34 -9.70 5.88 2.89
CA ALA A 34 -9.79 6.10 1.46
C ALA A 34 -10.67 7.31 1.15
N SER A 35 -10.26 8.12 0.18
CA SER A 35 -11.02 9.24 -0.35
C SER A 35 -11.09 9.12 -1.87
N THR A 36 -12.27 9.37 -2.42
CA THR A 36 -12.54 9.33 -3.87
C THR A 36 -12.83 10.70 -4.47
N THR A 37 -12.70 11.78 -3.72
CA THR A 37 -13.07 13.14 -4.17
C THR A 37 -11.85 13.98 -4.50
N GLU A 38 -11.94 14.79 -5.56
CA GLU A 38 -10.91 15.72 -6.04
C GLU A 38 -10.64 16.94 -5.13
N SER A 39 -11.31 17.09 -4.02
CA SER A 39 -11.21 18.30 -3.18
C SER A 39 -10.52 18.03 -1.87
N ASP A 40 -9.38 18.69 -1.77
CA ASP A 40 -8.69 19.13 -0.56
C ASP A 40 -8.72 18.24 0.71
N PHE A 41 -7.56 18.10 1.26
CA PHE A 41 -7.05 17.47 2.48
C PHE A 41 -7.87 17.70 3.78
N THR A 42 -9.14 17.95 3.68
CA THR A 42 -10.06 17.87 4.81
C THR A 42 -10.67 16.47 4.84
N PRO A 43 -10.52 15.70 5.92
CA PRO A 43 -11.24 14.44 6.07
C PRO A 43 -12.73 14.76 6.17
N ASP A 44 -13.42 14.76 5.04
CA ASP A 44 -14.86 14.86 5.04
C ASP A 44 -15.41 13.59 5.67
N VAL A 45 -16.39 13.72 6.55
CA VAL A 45 -16.91 12.68 7.45
C VAL A 45 -17.56 11.50 6.72
N SER A 46 -17.60 11.54 5.40
CA SER A 46 -18.09 10.49 4.50
C SER A 46 -17.03 9.43 4.11
N ASN A 47 -15.80 9.58 4.56
CA ASN A 47 -14.74 8.63 4.28
C ASN A 47 -14.86 7.37 5.14
N LYS A 48 -15.02 6.23 4.51
CA LYS A 48 -15.11 4.96 5.23
C LYS A 48 -13.74 4.54 5.72
N THR A 49 -13.64 4.31 7.02
CA THR A 49 -12.46 3.72 7.62
C THR A 49 -12.49 2.22 7.37
N GLY A 50 -11.47 1.71 6.72
CA GLY A 50 -11.21 0.29 6.54
C GLY A 50 -10.05 -0.19 7.41
N PHE A 51 -9.64 -1.43 7.22
CA PHE A 51 -8.43 -1.94 7.84
C PHE A 51 -7.43 -2.38 6.78
N ALA A 52 -6.15 -2.44 7.17
CA ALA A 52 -5.09 -3.00 6.35
C ALA A 52 -4.26 -3.98 7.17
N ALA A 53 -3.83 -5.08 6.56
CA ALA A 53 -2.93 -6.04 7.18
C ALA A 53 -2.05 -6.71 6.12
N GLY A 54 -0.82 -7.04 6.48
CA GLY A 54 0.08 -7.69 5.54
C GLY A 54 1.45 -7.99 6.09
N ILE A 55 2.33 -8.33 5.17
CA ILE A 55 3.72 -8.73 5.45
C ILE A 55 4.68 -7.96 4.56
N GLY A 56 5.91 -7.81 5.02
CA GLY A 56 6.98 -7.19 4.26
C GLY A 56 8.33 -7.84 4.54
N PHE A 57 9.24 -7.69 3.59
CA PHE A 57 10.61 -8.15 3.69
C PHE A 57 11.55 -6.99 3.44
N GLY A 58 12.44 -6.71 4.39
CA GLY A 58 13.43 -5.65 4.28
C GLY A 58 14.79 -6.19 3.88
N PHE A 59 15.34 -5.70 2.79
CA PHE A 59 16.68 -6.03 2.30
C PHE A 59 17.57 -4.80 2.41
N LYS A 60 18.51 -4.79 3.34
CA LYS A 60 19.45 -3.68 3.50
C LYS A 60 20.43 -3.64 2.32
N LEU A 61 20.68 -2.46 1.80
CA LEU A 61 21.61 -2.22 0.71
C LEU A 61 22.86 -1.50 1.23
N GLY A 62 24.02 -2.05 0.94
CA GLY A 62 25.32 -1.45 1.32
C GLY A 62 25.44 -1.23 2.83
N SER A 63 25.68 0.01 3.27
CA SER A 63 25.86 0.40 4.67
C SER A 63 24.59 0.34 5.53
N GLY A 64 23.44 -0.03 4.94
CA GLY A 64 22.16 -0.11 5.64
C GLY A 64 21.37 1.20 5.75
N ALA A 65 21.91 2.31 5.21
CA ALA A 65 21.14 3.56 5.10
C ALA A 65 19.97 3.41 4.13
N PHE A 66 20.13 2.58 3.11
CA PHE A 66 19.09 2.24 2.15
C PHE A 66 18.64 0.80 2.32
N ALA A 67 17.35 0.57 2.11
CA ALA A 67 16.78 -0.76 2.08
C ALA A 67 15.71 -0.85 0.99
N LEU A 68 15.50 -2.06 0.48
CA LEU A 68 14.41 -2.38 -0.42
C LEU A 68 13.38 -3.20 0.35
N HIS A 69 12.10 -2.78 0.28
CA HIS A 69 11.00 -3.43 0.99
C HIS A 69 9.89 -3.82 0.02
N PRO A 70 9.89 -5.04 -0.55
CA PRO A 70 8.68 -5.62 -1.12
C PRO A 70 7.70 -5.98 -0.01
N GLU A 71 6.44 -5.68 -0.24
CA GLU A 71 5.36 -5.96 0.71
C GLU A 71 4.16 -6.58 0.00
N LEU A 72 3.31 -7.21 0.79
CA LEU A 72 2.00 -7.71 0.39
C LEU A 72 1.01 -7.28 1.45
N LEU A 73 0.06 -6.43 1.10
CA LEU A 73 -0.92 -5.85 2.00
C LEU A 73 -2.33 -6.11 1.48
N TYR A 74 -3.18 -6.68 2.31
CA TYR A 74 -4.62 -6.62 2.12
C TYR A 74 -5.12 -5.30 2.66
N VAL A 75 -5.86 -4.55 1.85
CA VAL A 75 -6.38 -3.24 2.19
C VAL A 75 -7.87 -3.17 1.89
N GLN A 76 -8.65 -2.85 2.92
CA GLN A 76 -10.06 -2.51 2.72
C GLN A 76 -10.17 -1.04 2.40
N LYS A 77 -10.73 -0.73 1.24
CA LYS A 77 -11.08 0.61 0.78
C LYS A 77 -12.60 0.68 0.66
N GLY A 78 -13.14 1.88 0.68
CA GLY A 78 -14.56 2.03 0.46
C GLY A 78 -15.01 3.45 0.77
N GLY A 79 -16.28 3.72 0.49
CA GLY A 79 -16.90 5.00 0.75
C GLY A 79 -18.39 4.82 1.07
N ASP A 80 -18.95 5.78 1.76
CA ASP A 80 -20.41 5.89 1.93
C ASP A 80 -20.95 6.71 0.77
N LEU A 81 -21.81 6.11 -0.04
CA LEU A 81 -22.48 6.75 -1.18
C LEU A 81 -23.79 7.43 -0.76
N GLY A 82 -23.99 7.66 0.52
CA GLY A 82 -25.21 8.26 1.07
C GLY A 82 -26.44 7.42 0.78
N SER A 83 -27.43 7.98 0.11
CA SER A 83 -28.67 7.28 -0.25
C SER A 83 -28.48 6.12 -1.24
N SER A 84 -27.34 6.03 -1.91
CA SER A 84 -27.01 5.00 -2.90
C SER A 84 -26.33 3.77 -2.30
N GLY A 85 -26.12 3.72 -0.99
CA GLY A 85 -25.56 2.57 -0.30
C GLY A 85 -24.05 2.69 0.00
N ASN A 86 -23.45 1.59 0.40
CA ASN A 86 -22.03 1.50 0.76
C ASN A 86 -21.22 0.90 -0.38
N LEU A 87 -20.12 1.55 -0.74
CA LEU A 87 -19.08 0.98 -1.61
C LEU A 87 -18.07 0.23 -0.73
N LYS A 88 -17.82 -1.04 -1.04
CA LYS A 88 -16.80 -1.85 -0.39
C LYS A 88 -15.86 -2.36 -1.47
N ILE A 89 -14.58 -2.05 -1.31
CA ILE A 89 -13.51 -2.51 -2.20
C ILE A 89 -12.43 -3.16 -1.34
N ASP A 90 -12.16 -4.42 -1.60
CA ASP A 90 -11.09 -5.17 -0.96
C ASP A 90 -9.98 -5.39 -1.99
N GLU A 91 -8.75 -5.01 -1.67
CA GLU A 91 -7.62 -5.04 -2.58
C GLU A 91 -6.40 -5.72 -1.96
N LEU A 92 -5.58 -6.27 -2.83
CA LEU A 92 -4.25 -6.77 -2.50
C LEU A 92 -3.21 -5.82 -3.11
N ASP A 93 -2.55 -5.06 -2.26
CA ASP A 93 -1.53 -4.11 -2.65
C ASP A 93 -0.14 -4.76 -2.59
N VAL A 94 0.63 -4.63 -3.66
CA VAL A 94 1.99 -5.15 -3.79
C VAL A 94 2.95 -4.00 -4.07
N PRO A 95 3.37 -3.25 -3.05
CA PRO A 95 4.36 -2.20 -3.20
C PRO A 95 5.78 -2.75 -3.21
N LEU A 96 6.66 -2.07 -3.96
CA LEU A 96 8.11 -2.23 -3.90
C LEU A 96 8.71 -0.90 -3.44
N LEU A 97 9.10 -0.84 -2.18
CA LEU A 97 9.50 0.41 -1.53
C LEU A 97 11.00 0.54 -1.44
N ALA A 98 11.53 1.69 -1.85
CA ALA A 98 12.88 2.13 -1.50
C ALA A 98 12.79 2.90 -0.18
N GLN A 99 13.47 2.42 0.85
CA GLN A 99 13.48 3.00 2.19
C GLN A 99 14.82 3.63 2.48
N PHE A 100 14.78 4.83 3.07
CA PHE A 100 15.94 5.54 3.60
C PHE A 100 15.84 5.62 5.12
N ASN A 101 16.80 5.00 5.80
CA ASN A 101 16.88 4.94 7.25
C ASN A 101 17.74 6.08 7.79
N LEU A 102 17.21 6.82 8.75
CA LEU A 102 17.96 7.84 9.47
C LEU A 102 18.63 7.19 10.70
N PRO A 103 19.95 7.37 10.90
CA PRO A 103 20.70 6.67 11.93
C PRO A 103 20.51 7.34 13.30
N PHE A 104 19.48 6.91 14.05
CA PHE A 104 19.29 7.28 15.44
C PHE A 104 19.28 6.02 16.31
N GLU A 105 19.83 6.10 17.51
CA GLU A 105 20.08 4.90 18.34
C GLU A 105 18.81 4.26 18.91
N THR A 106 17.86 5.03 19.39
CA THR A 106 16.67 4.53 20.09
C THR A 106 15.41 4.52 19.21
N LEU A 107 15.24 5.57 18.44
CA LEU A 107 14.17 5.75 17.48
C LEU A 107 14.81 5.91 16.12
N SER A 108 14.58 4.99 15.22
CA SER A 108 15.10 5.07 13.86
C SER A 108 13.98 5.46 12.89
N PRO A 109 13.82 6.77 12.64
CA PRO A 109 12.86 7.21 11.63
C PRO A 109 13.35 6.83 10.24
N TYR A 110 12.40 6.59 9.35
CA TYR A 110 12.68 6.29 7.96
C TYR A 110 11.63 6.90 7.04
N LEU A 111 12.06 7.17 5.82
CA LEU A 111 11.20 7.58 4.73
C LEU A 111 11.21 6.49 3.68
N TYR A 112 10.12 6.32 2.98
CA TYR A 112 10.06 5.36 1.89
C TYR A 112 9.14 5.84 0.77
N ALA A 113 9.46 5.40 -0.43
CA ALA A 113 8.63 5.62 -1.60
C ALA A 113 8.82 4.47 -2.60
N GLY A 114 7.85 4.26 -3.45
CA GLY A 114 7.97 3.26 -4.50
C GLY A 114 6.71 3.05 -5.33
N PRO A 115 6.81 2.26 -6.40
CA PRO A 115 5.67 1.84 -7.18
C PRO A 115 4.84 0.80 -6.43
N GLN A 116 3.56 0.71 -6.76
CA GLN A 116 2.61 -0.24 -6.22
C GLN A 116 1.75 -0.81 -7.34
N ALA A 117 1.53 -2.13 -7.30
CA ALA A 117 0.49 -2.80 -8.05
C ALA A 117 -0.68 -3.10 -7.10
N GLU A 118 -1.89 -2.79 -7.51
CA GLU A 118 -3.12 -3.01 -6.75
C GLU A 118 -3.97 -4.04 -7.50
N PHE A 119 -4.31 -5.13 -6.82
CA PHE A 119 -5.16 -6.20 -7.35
C PHE A 119 -6.50 -6.15 -6.65
N GLU A 120 -7.55 -5.87 -7.39
CA GLU A 120 -8.90 -5.88 -6.85
C GLU A 120 -9.34 -7.33 -6.58
N LEU A 121 -9.71 -7.62 -5.33
CA LEU A 121 -10.23 -8.92 -4.91
C LEU A 121 -11.76 -8.94 -4.92
N THR A 122 -12.38 -7.85 -4.48
CA THR A 122 -13.83 -7.72 -4.40
C THR A 122 -14.22 -6.25 -4.55
N CYS A 123 -15.18 -5.98 -5.40
CA CYS A 123 -15.87 -4.70 -5.49
C CYS A 123 -17.36 -4.91 -5.36
N LYS A 124 -18.01 -4.28 -4.36
CA LYS A 124 -19.47 -4.31 -4.15
C LYS A 124 -20.00 -2.90 -3.93
N SER A 125 -21.02 -2.55 -4.69
CA SER A 125 -21.79 -1.33 -4.52
C SER A 125 -23.23 -1.72 -4.16
N ALA A 126 -23.72 -1.34 -2.97
CA ALA A 126 -25.06 -1.69 -2.47
C ALA A 126 -25.37 -3.20 -2.61
N ASP A 127 -24.40 -4.08 -2.23
CA ASP A 127 -24.47 -5.55 -2.33
C ASP A 127 -24.54 -6.14 -3.75
N VAL A 128 -24.31 -5.33 -4.79
CA VAL A 128 -24.19 -5.77 -6.18
C VAL A 128 -22.73 -5.72 -6.61
N ASP A 129 -22.24 -6.74 -7.28
CA ASP A 129 -20.86 -6.76 -7.79
C ASP A 129 -20.65 -5.66 -8.84
N CYS A 130 -19.49 -4.98 -8.78
CA CYS A 130 -19.15 -3.95 -9.75
C CYS A 130 -18.96 -4.58 -11.13
N VAL A 131 -19.56 -3.97 -12.15
CA VAL A 131 -19.42 -4.41 -13.55
C VAL A 131 -18.25 -3.63 -14.18
N ASP A 132 -17.33 -4.35 -14.85
CA ASP A 132 -16.18 -3.78 -15.60
C ASP A 132 -15.14 -3.01 -14.74
N SER A 133 -14.73 -3.54 -13.58
CA SER A 133 -13.57 -3.00 -12.86
C SER A 133 -12.25 -3.54 -13.44
N GLU A 134 -11.24 -2.67 -13.56
CA GLU A 134 -9.89 -3.11 -13.93
C GLU A 134 -9.27 -3.92 -12.78
N SER A 135 -9.02 -5.20 -13.06
CA SER A 135 -8.50 -6.14 -12.04
C SER A 135 -7.09 -5.80 -11.53
N VAL A 136 -6.34 -4.95 -12.23
CA VAL A 136 -4.98 -4.54 -11.85
C VAL A 136 -4.81 -3.05 -12.11
N ARG A 137 -4.46 -2.31 -11.07
CA ARG A 137 -4.14 -0.89 -11.15
C ARG A 137 -2.70 -0.65 -10.70
N TRP A 138 -2.11 0.43 -11.20
CA TRP A 138 -0.77 0.86 -10.84
C TRP A 138 -0.83 2.18 -10.07
N GLY A 139 0.00 2.29 -9.07
CA GLY A 139 0.06 3.46 -8.23
C GLY A 139 1.46 3.74 -7.70
N GLY A 140 1.51 4.72 -6.82
CA GLY A 140 2.70 5.08 -6.07
C GLY A 140 2.40 5.15 -4.58
N VAL A 141 3.46 4.97 -3.81
CA VAL A 141 3.46 5.03 -2.35
C VAL A 141 4.51 6.01 -1.89
N LEU A 142 4.15 6.85 -0.94
CA LEU A 142 5.06 7.68 -0.16
C LEU A 142 4.70 7.52 1.31
N GLY A 143 5.70 7.35 2.16
CA GLY A 143 5.43 7.23 3.58
C GLY A 143 6.62 7.57 4.45
N LEU A 144 6.32 7.68 5.72
CA LEU A 144 7.29 7.82 6.78
C LEU A 144 6.95 6.84 7.91
N GLY A 145 7.99 6.42 8.61
CA GLY A 145 7.82 5.50 9.72
C GLY A 145 8.88 5.70 10.77
N VAL A 146 8.69 5.01 11.86
CA VAL A 146 9.65 4.94 12.96
C VAL A 146 9.79 3.49 13.41
N LEU A 147 11.03 3.04 13.57
CA LEU A 147 11.37 1.76 14.18
C LEU A 147 11.79 2.02 15.64
N ILE A 148 11.09 1.38 16.55
CA ILE A 148 11.27 1.51 18.01
C ILE A 148 11.88 0.20 18.52
N GLY A 149 13.05 0.31 19.15
CA GLY A 149 13.71 -0.84 19.78
C GLY A 149 14.00 -2.02 18.86
N LYS A 150 14.18 -1.78 17.57
CA LYS A 150 14.47 -2.77 16.51
C LYS A 150 13.34 -3.77 16.16
N ARG A 151 12.16 -3.64 16.77
CA ARG A 151 11.06 -4.61 16.57
C ARG A 151 9.72 -3.99 16.21
N VAL A 152 9.38 -2.87 16.82
CA VAL A 152 8.07 -2.25 16.61
C VAL A 152 8.19 -1.15 15.59
N THR A 153 7.33 -1.16 14.59
CA THR A 153 7.23 -0.07 13.60
C THR A 153 5.90 0.65 13.71
N GLY A 154 5.93 1.96 13.48
CA GLY A 154 4.74 2.77 13.26
C GLY A 154 4.92 3.52 11.94
N GLU A 155 3.92 3.51 11.07
CA GLU A 155 3.99 4.09 9.73
C GLU A 155 2.78 4.94 9.41
N LEU A 156 3.03 6.05 8.71
CA LEU A 156 2.03 6.84 8.01
C LEU A 156 2.35 6.75 6.51
N ARG A 157 1.38 6.33 5.72
CA ARG A 157 1.53 6.05 4.30
C ARG A 157 0.47 6.77 3.49
N TYR A 158 0.86 7.31 2.36
CA TYR A 158 0.00 7.88 1.35
C TYR A 158 0.15 7.10 0.05
N ASN A 159 -0.96 6.54 -0.43
CA ASN A 159 -1.05 5.80 -1.67
C ASN A 159 -1.87 6.61 -2.68
N TRP A 160 -1.42 6.65 -3.94
CA TRP A 160 -2.16 7.23 -5.06
C TRP A 160 -2.12 6.30 -6.25
N THR A 161 -3.22 6.22 -6.97
CA THR A 161 -3.34 5.40 -8.18
C THR A 161 -3.16 6.26 -9.42
N PHE A 162 -2.44 5.75 -10.43
CA PHE A 162 -2.19 6.46 -11.69
C PHE A 162 -3.32 6.26 -12.69
N ASN A 163 -3.93 5.07 -12.70
CA ASN A 163 -5.01 4.73 -13.61
C ASN A 163 -6.35 5.26 -13.08
N GLU A 164 -7.17 5.75 -13.95
CA GLU A 164 -8.57 6.10 -13.64
C GLU A 164 -9.40 4.84 -13.46
N ILE A 165 -10.40 4.88 -12.60
CA ILE A 165 -11.26 3.71 -12.30
C ILE A 165 -12.13 3.36 -13.51
N SER A 166 -12.47 4.36 -14.35
CA SER A 166 -13.27 4.19 -15.55
C SER A 166 -13.16 5.46 -16.42
N ASP A 167 -13.24 5.31 -17.75
CA ASP A 167 -13.25 6.43 -18.70
C ASP A 167 -14.38 7.45 -18.46
N GLN A 168 -15.36 7.14 -17.62
CA GLN A 168 -16.49 8.00 -17.29
C GLN A 168 -16.39 8.71 -15.94
N LEU A 169 -15.47 8.31 -15.08
CA LEU A 169 -15.22 8.93 -13.77
C LEU A 169 -13.72 9.24 -13.64
N SER A 170 -13.34 10.47 -13.92
CA SER A 170 -11.98 11.01 -13.70
C SER A 170 -11.63 11.12 -12.21
N SER A 171 -11.94 10.13 -11.39
CA SER A 171 -11.63 10.12 -9.97
C SER A 171 -10.43 9.22 -9.71
N LYS A 172 -9.36 9.81 -9.17
CA LYS A 172 -8.15 9.10 -8.77
C LYS A 172 -8.24 8.77 -7.28
N PRO A 173 -8.36 7.49 -6.91
CA PRO A 173 -8.43 7.10 -5.51
C PRO A 173 -7.11 7.44 -4.81
N ARG A 174 -7.25 7.96 -3.60
CA ARG A 174 -6.16 8.26 -2.67
C ARG A 174 -6.44 7.56 -1.36
N THR A 175 -5.43 6.98 -0.76
CA THR A 175 -5.59 6.26 0.50
C THR A 175 -4.49 6.64 1.48
N ILE A 176 -4.87 6.96 2.70
CA ILE A 176 -3.95 7.13 3.83
C ILE A 176 -4.02 5.87 4.67
N LEU A 177 -2.86 5.30 5.01
CA LEU A 177 -2.74 4.16 5.90
C LEU A 177 -1.97 4.56 7.16
N LEU A 178 -2.50 4.16 8.31
CA LEU A 178 -1.79 4.16 9.59
C LEU A 178 -1.52 2.72 9.96
N LEU A 179 -0.25 2.33 9.99
CA LEU A 179 0.16 0.94 10.21
C LEU A 179 1.05 0.82 11.45
N ALA A 180 0.85 -0.23 12.21
CA ALA A 180 1.79 -0.72 13.20
C ALA A 180 2.34 -2.06 12.73
N GLY A 181 3.61 -2.36 13.04
CA GLY A 181 4.25 -3.60 12.62
C GLY A 181 5.18 -4.19 13.68
N LEU A 182 5.43 -5.48 13.53
CA LEU A 182 6.42 -6.22 14.29
C LEU A 182 7.44 -6.83 13.33
N SER A 183 8.71 -6.53 13.57
CA SER A 183 9.84 -7.01 12.79
C SER A 183 10.60 -8.12 13.52
N PHE A 184 11.04 -9.11 12.75
CA PHE A 184 11.72 -10.32 13.21
C PHE A 184 13.06 -10.51 12.51
#